data_3df851e2559ebf6fda3250d88b0f86cc
#
_entry.id   3df851e2559ebf6fda3250d88b0f86cc
#
_cell.length_a   1.000
_cell.length_b   1.000
_cell.length_c   1.000
_cell.angle_alpha   90.00
_cell.angle_beta   90.00
_cell.angle_gamma   90.00
#
_symmetry.space_group_name_H-M   'P 1'
#
loop_
_entity.id
_entity.type
_entity.pdbx_description
1 polymer ?
#
loop_
_entity_poly.entity_id
_entity_poly.type
_entity_poly.pdbx_seq_one_letter_code
_entity_poly.pdbx_strand_id
1 'polypeptide(L)'
;MLALGDTAVPVYWRTVRAIMRTAETILETMHQRGWRITGPRRTIVEYVLAQDGPFSAEEIFRALRRRQPTIGRATVFRTLDLLAELGVVERIHHPSGVHRYVVGGDGHRHHVVCIRCGAVAEFAGCNLETVLAQVADQTHFRILGHWLEVSGLCQLCQREPAVSSS
;
A
#
# COMPACT_ATOMS: atom_id res chain seq x y z
N MET A 1 -25.34 -12.84 -24.05
CA MET A 1 -24.57 -13.21 -22.84
C MET A 1 -23.13 -12.78 -23.11
N LEU A 2 -22.85 -11.49 -22.93
CA LEU A 2 -21.54 -10.88 -23.15
C LEU A 2 -20.79 -10.91 -21.83
N ALA A 3 -19.63 -11.53 -21.82
CA ALA A 3 -18.73 -11.59 -20.67
C ALA A 3 -18.28 -10.16 -20.31
N LEU A 4 -18.71 -9.69 -19.15
CA LEU A 4 -18.24 -8.43 -18.58
C LEU A 4 -16.80 -8.63 -18.12
N GLY A 5 -15.85 -8.20 -18.97
CA GLY A 5 -14.43 -8.23 -18.72
C GLY A 5 -14.04 -7.19 -17.65
N ASP A 6 -13.24 -7.65 -16.78
CA ASP A 6 -12.21 -7.09 -15.92
C ASP A 6 -11.84 -5.59 -16.18
N THR A 7 -12.72 -4.63 -15.85
CA THR A 7 -12.61 -3.22 -16.25
C THR A 7 -12.39 -2.23 -15.11
N ALA A 8 -11.91 -2.64 -13.95
CA ALA A 8 -11.87 -1.76 -12.77
C ALA A 8 -10.52 -1.10 -12.45
N VAL A 9 -9.43 -1.42 -13.16
CA VAL A 9 -8.13 -0.75 -12.98
C VAL A 9 -7.67 -0.20 -14.31
N PRO A 10 -7.33 1.10 -14.41
CA PRO A 10 -6.78 1.63 -15.66
C PRO A 10 -5.62 0.78 -16.14
N VAL A 11 -5.61 0.42 -17.42
CA VAL A 11 -4.59 -0.41 -18.07
C VAL A 11 -3.18 0.07 -17.76
N TYR A 12 -3.01 1.37 -17.60
CA TYR A 12 -1.75 2.01 -17.21
C TYR A 12 -1.20 1.47 -15.86
N TRP A 13 -2.03 1.39 -14.82
CA TRP A 13 -1.61 0.90 -13.51
C TRP A 13 -1.34 -0.61 -13.47
N ARG A 14 -2.09 -1.39 -14.25
CA ARG A 14 -1.83 -2.84 -14.41
C ARG A 14 -0.49 -3.09 -15.09
N THR A 15 -0.17 -2.33 -16.13
CA THR A 15 1.09 -2.46 -16.88
C THR A 15 2.27 -1.99 -16.03
N VAL A 16 2.16 -0.87 -15.32
CA VAL A 16 3.23 -0.35 -14.45
C VAL A 16 3.51 -1.33 -13.31
N ARG A 17 2.48 -1.90 -12.67
CA ARG A 17 2.65 -2.89 -11.60
C ARG A 17 3.27 -4.20 -12.08
N ALA A 18 2.89 -4.70 -13.26
CA ALA A 18 3.46 -5.93 -13.82
C ALA A 18 4.96 -5.80 -14.15
N ILE A 19 5.41 -4.60 -14.52
CA ILE A 19 6.81 -4.30 -14.88
C ILE A 19 7.67 -4.09 -13.63
N MET A 20 7.11 -3.56 -12.53
CA MET A 20 7.85 -3.20 -11.31
C MET A 20 7.95 -4.34 -10.31
N ARG A 21 8.40 -5.53 -10.73
CA ARG A 21 8.54 -6.68 -9.81
C ARG A 21 9.93 -6.85 -9.22
N THR A 22 10.94 -6.20 -9.76
CA THR A 22 12.32 -6.31 -9.26
C THR A 22 12.84 -4.99 -8.71
N ALA A 23 13.77 -5.07 -7.77
CA ALA A 23 14.43 -3.89 -7.23
C ALA A 23 15.13 -3.08 -8.32
N GLU A 24 15.72 -3.75 -9.30
CA GLU A 24 16.42 -3.12 -10.44
C GLU A 24 15.45 -2.25 -11.25
N THR A 25 14.29 -2.80 -11.63
CA THR A 25 13.29 -2.07 -12.42
C THR A 25 12.75 -0.85 -11.68
N ILE A 26 12.53 -0.98 -10.37
CA ILE A 26 12.08 0.12 -9.52
C ILE A 26 13.14 1.21 -9.43
N LEU A 27 14.40 0.83 -9.20
CA LEU A 27 15.52 1.77 -9.09
C LEU A 27 15.77 2.48 -10.42
N GLU A 28 15.67 1.78 -11.54
CA GLU A 28 15.78 2.38 -12.87
C GLU A 28 14.65 3.40 -13.10
N THR A 29 13.41 3.05 -12.76
CA THR A 29 12.26 3.98 -12.86
C THR A 29 12.46 5.21 -11.96
N MET A 30 12.98 5.02 -10.75
CA MET A 30 13.35 6.12 -9.87
C MET A 30 14.40 7.02 -10.50
N HIS A 31 15.43 6.44 -11.13
CA HIS A 31 16.49 7.19 -11.81
C HIS A 31 15.95 8.01 -12.98
N GLN A 32 15.11 7.41 -13.83
CA GLN A 32 14.47 8.07 -14.98
C GLN A 32 13.58 9.24 -14.56
N ARG A 33 13.01 9.20 -13.34
CA ARG A 33 12.27 10.33 -12.75
C ARG A 33 13.15 11.37 -12.06
N GLY A 34 14.46 11.25 -12.17
CA GLY A 34 15.43 12.19 -11.61
C GLY A 34 15.74 11.98 -10.13
N TRP A 35 15.31 10.88 -9.55
CA TRP A 35 15.60 10.60 -8.14
C TRP A 35 16.98 9.94 -7.98
N ARG A 36 17.80 10.53 -7.12
CA ARG A 36 19.15 10.01 -6.87
C ARG A 36 19.12 8.62 -6.26
N ILE A 37 19.75 7.65 -6.91
CA ILE A 37 19.93 6.31 -6.39
C ILE A 37 21.19 6.26 -5.53
N THR A 38 21.00 5.92 -4.26
CA THR A 38 22.09 5.78 -3.27
C THR A 38 22.12 4.35 -2.73
N GLY A 39 23.23 3.90 -2.16
CA GLY A 39 23.34 2.59 -1.53
C GLY A 39 22.23 2.36 -0.47
N PRO A 40 22.02 3.30 0.48
CA PRO A 40 20.92 3.20 1.42
C PRO A 40 19.54 3.04 0.78
N ARG A 41 19.24 3.79 -0.30
CA ARG A 41 17.96 3.68 -1.00
C ARG A 41 17.78 2.31 -1.65
N ARG A 42 18.80 1.78 -2.32
CA ARG A 42 18.80 0.43 -2.89
C ARG A 42 18.48 -0.62 -1.82
N THR A 43 19.21 -0.59 -0.71
CA THR A 43 18.99 -1.52 0.42
C THR A 43 17.55 -1.43 0.97
N ILE A 44 16.99 -0.22 1.06
CA ILE A 44 15.61 -0.04 1.53
C ILE A 44 14.62 -0.66 0.53
N VAL A 45 14.79 -0.42 -0.77
CA VAL A 45 13.92 -1.00 -1.82
C VAL A 45 13.94 -2.52 -1.77
N GLU A 46 15.13 -3.12 -1.76
CA GLU A 46 15.30 -4.57 -1.69
C GLU A 46 14.65 -5.16 -0.43
N TYR A 47 14.85 -4.52 0.71
CA TYR A 47 14.29 -4.98 1.98
C TYR A 47 12.76 -4.86 2.01
N VAL A 48 12.21 -3.79 1.46
CA VAL A 48 10.76 -3.58 1.38
C VAL A 48 10.10 -4.61 0.50
N LEU A 49 10.68 -4.92 -0.66
CA LEU A 49 10.12 -5.93 -1.58
C LEU A 49 10.13 -7.36 -0.99
N ALA A 50 10.96 -7.62 -0.01
CA ALA A 50 11.01 -8.90 0.70
C ALA A 50 10.01 -9.01 1.86
N GLN A 51 9.13 -8.02 2.06
CA GLN A 51 8.12 -8.09 3.10
C GLN A 51 6.88 -8.84 2.61
N ASP A 52 6.46 -9.86 3.34
CA ASP A 52 5.28 -10.68 3.03
C ASP A 52 3.98 -10.18 3.69
N GLY A 53 4.02 -9.08 4.42
CA GLY A 53 2.87 -8.55 5.14
C GLY A 53 2.96 -7.04 5.40
N PRO A 54 1.97 -6.49 6.11
CA PRO A 54 1.94 -5.08 6.45
C PRO A 54 3.09 -4.68 7.38
N PHE A 55 3.77 -3.59 7.07
CA PHE A 55 4.88 -3.03 7.86
C PHE A 55 4.72 -1.51 8.04
N SER A 56 5.37 -0.97 9.04
CA SER A 56 5.53 0.46 9.25
C SER A 56 6.94 0.95 8.85
N ALA A 57 7.07 2.23 8.56
CA ALA A 57 8.36 2.84 8.27
C ALA A 57 9.35 2.68 9.44
N GLU A 58 8.84 2.68 10.66
CA GLU A 58 9.65 2.51 11.87
C GLU A 58 10.18 1.08 12.03
N GLU A 59 9.39 0.07 11.65
CA GLU A 59 9.83 -1.34 11.64
C GLU A 59 10.95 -1.53 10.62
N ILE A 60 10.80 -1.01 9.39
CA ILE A 60 11.84 -1.04 8.37
C ILE A 60 13.11 -0.34 8.86
N PHE A 61 12.97 0.86 9.44
CA PHE A 61 14.11 1.60 9.97
C PHE A 61 14.86 0.82 11.05
N ARG A 62 14.16 0.26 12.05
CA ARG A 62 14.76 -0.53 13.12
C ARG A 62 15.48 -1.77 12.61
N ALA A 63 14.88 -2.47 11.65
CA ALA A 63 15.47 -3.67 11.07
C ALA A 63 16.75 -3.35 10.28
N LEU A 64 16.72 -2.32 9.44
CA LEU A 64 17.87 -1.95 8.60
C LEU A 64 18.99 -1.31 9.40
N ARG A 65 18.70 -0.48 10.39
CA ARG A 65 19.72 0.18 11.21
C ARG A 65 20.63 -0.80 11.96
N ARG A 66 20.12 -1.99 12.30
CA ARG A 66 20.93 -3.06 12.92
C ARG A 66 22.01 -3.60 11.98
N ARG A 67 21.75 -3.58 10.66
CA ARG A 67 22.65 -4.11 9.62
C ARG A 67 23.51 -3.03 8.99
N GLN A 68 22.96 -1.82 8.84
CA GLN A 68 23.60 -0.67 8.22
C GLN A 68 23.30 0.60 9.04
N PRO A 69 24.15 0.94 10.02
CA PRO A 69 23.94 2.11 10.89
C PRO A 69 23.87 3.45 10.17
N THR A 70 24.38 3.51 8.92
CA THR A 70 24.35 4.73 8.08
C THR A 70 22.96 5.02 7.48
N ILE A 71 22.01 4.08 7.55
CA ILE A 71 20.65 4.33 7.07
C ILE A 71 19.92 5.21 8.08
N GLY A 72 19.64 6.43 7.66
CA GLY A 72 18.89 7.40 8.46
C GLY A 72 17.37 7.19 8.37
N ARG A 73 16.66 7.51 9.46
CA ARG A 73 15.19 7.42 9.54
C ARG A 73 14.51 8.19 8.39
N ALA A 74 14.92 9.43 8.16
CA ALA A 74 14.39 10.26 7.07
C ALA A 74 14.59 9.64 5.67
N THR A 75 15.65 8.86 5.47
CA THR A 75 15.89 8.17 4.20
C THR A 75 14.87 7.04 3.99
N VAL A 76 14.55 6.29 5.06
CA VAL A 76 13.52 5.23 5.00
C VAL A 76 12.16 5.84 4.63
N PHE A 77 11.72 6.86 5.37
CA PHE A 77 10.43 7.51 5.14
C PHE A 77 10.31 8.06 3.72
N ARG A 78 11.30 8.84 3.27
CA ARG A 78 11.32 9.38 1.90
C ARG A 78 11.35 8.28 0.82
N THR A 79 12.03 7.17 1.07
CA THR A 79 12.04 6.07 0.10
C THR A 79 10.68 5.37 0.03
N LEU A 80 10.01 5.18 1.17
CA LEU A 80 8.64 4.64 1.20
C LEU A 80 7.63 5.57 0.52
N ASP A 81 7.77 6.89 0.69
CA ASP A 81 6.93 7.86 -0.03
C ASP A 81 7.10 7.74 -1.54
N LEU A 82 8.36 7.62 -2.02
CA LEU A 82 8.64 7.40 -3.44
C LEU A 82 8.09 6.06 -3.95
N LEU A 83 8.20 5.00 -3.16
CA LEU A 83 7.63 3.68 -3.50
C LEU A 83 6.11 3.73 -3.57
N ALA A 84 5.46 4.49 -2.68
CA ALA A 84 4.02 4.71 -2.72
C ALA A 84 3.59 5.53 -3.95
N GLU A 85 4.34 6.58 -4.30
CA GLU A 85 4.12 7.37 -5.51
C GLU A 85 4.27 6.53 -6.79
N LEU A 86 5.17 5.54 -6.79
CA LEU A 86 5.33 4.57 -7.87
C LEU A 86 4.25 3.47 -7.86
N GLY A 87 3.42 3.37 -6.81
CA GLY A 87 2.46 2.30 -6.64
C GLY A 87 3.08 0.94 -6.31
N VAL A 88 4.37 0.92 -5.91
CA VAL A 88 5.08 -0.30 -5.48
C VAL A 88 4.63 -0.74 -4.10
N VAL A 89 4.32 0.21 -3.22
CA VAL A 89 3.67 -0.04 -1.93
C VAL A 89 2.36 0.74 -1.85
N GLU A 90 1.41 0.18 -1.14
CA GLU A 90 0.16 0.85 -0.80
C GLU A 90 0.24 1.33 0.65
N ARG A 91 -0.18 2.57 0.88
CA ARG A 91 -0.24 3.15 2.23
C ARG A 91 -1.61 2.87 2.81
N ILE A 92 -1.64 2.21 3.95
CA ILE A 92 -2.85 1.91 4.72
C ILE A 92 -2.94 2.90 5.88
N HIS A 93 -4.06 3.60 5.97
CA HIS A 93 -4.29 4.58 7.02
C HIS A 93 -4.83 3.90 8.28
N HIS A 94 -4.26 4.23 9.41
CA HIS A 94 -4.78 3.82 10.70
C HIS A 94 -5.33 5.05 11.45
N PRO A 95 -6.49 4.96 12.13
CA PRO A 95 -7.08 6.11 12.84
C PRO A 95 -6.16 6.75 13.89
N SER A 96 -5.18 6.01 14.42
CA SER A 96 -4.16 6.55 15.34
C SER A 96 -3.10 7.43 14.66
N GLY A 97 -3.16 7.63 13.35
CA GLY A 97 -2.16 8.36 12.57
C GLY A 97 -0.89 7.56 12.23
N VAL A 98 -0.80 6.30 12.66
CA VAL A 98 0.31 5.42 12.28
C VAL A 98 0.00 4.80 10.93
N HIS A 99 0.77 5.16 9.90
CA HIS A 99 0.63 4.56 8.58
C HIS A 99 1.32 3.19 8.53
N ARG A 100 0.63 2.22 7.92
CA ARG A 100 1.23 0.96 7.52
C ARG A 100 1.36 0.92 6.00
N TYR A 101 2.24 0.06 5.53
CA TYR A 101 2.47 -0.15 4.11
C TYR A 101 2.34 -1.64 3.82
N VAL A 102 1.88 -1.97 2.63
CA VAL A 102 1.94 -3.31 2.05
C VAL A 102 2.60 -3.21 0.69
N VAL A 103 3.34 -4.23 0.31
CA VAL A 103 3.86 -4.32 -1.06
C VAL A 103 2.67 -4.57 -1.98
N GLY A 104 2.52 -3.75 -3.01
CA GLY A 104 1.41 -3.86 -3.95
C GLY A 104 1.45 -5.20 -4.68
N GLY A 105 0.31 -5.91 -4.67
CA GLY A 105 0.12 -7.17 -5.38
C GLY A 105 -0.55 -7.01 -6.74
N ASP A 106 -0.65 -8.10 -7.51
CA ASP A 106 -1.44 -8.15 -8.73
C ASP A 106 -2.94 -8.17 -8.39
N GLY A 107 -3.73 -7.35 -9.08
CA GLY A 107 -5.19 -7.34 -8.95
C GLY A 107 -5.75 -6.20 -8.10
N HIS A 108 -7.06 -6.19 -8.01
CA HIS A 108 -7.83 -5.22 -7.25
C HIS A 108 -8.04 -5.78 -5.83
N ARG A 109 -7.31 -5.24 -4.88
CA ARG A 109 -7.29 -5.68 -3.48
C ARG A 109 -7.67 -4.55 -2.56
N HIS A 110 -8.34 -4.88 -1.49
CA HIS A 110 -8.72 -3.96 -0.44
C HIS A 110 -8.21 -4.44 0.90
N HIS A 111 -8.09 -3.51 1.83
CA HIS A 111 -7.58 -3.79 3.16
C HIS A 111 -8.62 -3.45 4.22
N VAL A 112 -8.69 -4.28 5.25
CA VAL A 112 -9.39 -3.97 6.49
C VAL A 112 -8.37 -3.81 7.61
N VAL A 113 -8.48 -2.72 8.36
CA VAL A 113 -7.55 -2.36 9.43
C VAL A 113 -8.24 -2.49 10.78
N CYS A 114 -7.62 -3.19 11.71
CA CYS A 114 -8.09 -3.20 13.08
C CYS A 114 -7.75 -1.89 13.77
N ILE A 115 -8.77 -1.14 14.18
CA ILE A 115 -8.58 0.17 14.84
C ILE A 115 -7.95 0.08 16.23
N ARG A 116 -7.89 -1.13 16.84
CA ARG A 116 -7.31 -1.33 18.17
C ARG A 116 -5.85 -1.75 18.11
N CYS A 117 -5.49 -2.77 17.34
CA CYS A 117 -4.13 -3.31 17.32
C CYS A 117 -3.37 -3.03 16.01
N GLY A 118 -4.00 -2.40 15.02
CA GLY A 118 -3.37 -2.12 13.73
C GLY A 118 -3.15 -3.33 12.83
N ALA A 119 -3.70 -4.50 13.17
CA ALA A 119 -3.67 -5.66 12.30
C ALA A 119 -4.38 -5.35 10.98
N VAL A 120 -3.79 -5.77 9.88
CA VAL A 120 -4.34 -5.58 8.54
C VAL A 120 -4.65 -6.94 7.95
N ALA A 121 -5.82 -7.07 7.37
CA ALA A 121 -6.19 -8.21 6.53
C ALA A 121 -6.55 -7.71 5.13
N GLU A 122 -6.25 -8.53 4.15
CA GLU A 122 -6.54 -8.27 2.74
C GLU A 122 -7.80 -9.04 2.35
N PHE A 123 -8.62 -8.44 1.49
CA PHE A 123 -9.76 -9.12 0.89
C PHE A 123 -9.87 -8.77 -0.59
N ALA A 124 -10.35 -9.72 -1.37
CA ALA A 124 -10.63 -9.58 -2.79
C ALA A 124 -12.14 -9.47 -3.03
N GLY A 125 -12.51 -8.98 -4.20
CA GLY A 125 -13.92 -8.84 -4.58
C GLY A 125 -14.49 -7.49 -4.14
N CYS A 126 -14.69 -6.63 -5.11
CA CYS A 126 -15.26 -5.31 -4.92
C CYS A 126 -16.47 -5.19 -5.84
N ASN A 127 -17.68 -5.24 -5.28
CA ASN A 127 -18.91 -5.04 -6.03
C ASN A 127 -19.35 -3.57 -6.02
N LEU A 128 -18.40 -2.64 -6.15
CA LEU A 128 -18.67 -1.19 -6.16
C LEU A 128 -19.07 -0.66 -7.55
N GLU A 129 -19.14 -1.47 -8.56
CA GLU A 129 -19.44 -1.06 -9.96
C GLU A 129 -20.76 -0.29 -10.04
N THR A 130 -21.81 -0.79 -9.39
CA THR A 130 -23.10 -0.10 -9.35
C THR A 130 -23.03 1.25 -8.63
N VAL A 131 -22.30 1.31 -7.52
CA VAL A 131 -22.12 2.55 -6.74
C VAL A 131 -21.31 3.56 -7.54
N LEU A 132 -20.25 3.11 -8.20
CA LEU A 132 -19.40 3.98 -9.02
C LEU A 132 -20.13 4.49 -10.26
N ALA A 133 -20.99 3.66 -10.88
CA ALA A 133 -21.86 4.10 -11.98
C ALA A 133 -22.83 5.18 -11.50
N GLN A 134 -23.47 5.02 -10.35
CA GLN A 134 -24.36 6.03 -9.77
C GLN A 134 -23.62 7.35 -9.48
N VAL A 135 -22.39 7.26 -8.93
CA VAL A 135 -21.55 8.45 -8.71
C VAL A 135 -21.21 9.15 -10.03
N ALA A 136 -20.85 8.40 -11.07
CA ALA A 136 -20.57 8.94 -12.39
C ALA A 136 -21.79 9.68 -12.98
N ASP A 137 -22.97 9.06 -12.89
CA ASP A 137 -24.22 9.63 -13.40
C ASP A 137 -24.62 10.90 -12.64
N GLN A 138 -24.50 10.90 -11.31
CA GLN A 138 -24.86 12.06 -10.49
C GLN A 138 -23.90 13.23 -10.64
N THR A 139 -22.62 12.96 -10.86
CA THR A 139 -21.56 13.97 -10.87
C THR A 139 -21.08 14.35 -12.26
N HIS A 140 -21.46 13.58 -13.29
CA HIS A 140 -20.97 13.70 -14.66
C HIS A 140 -19.43 13.50 -14.79
N PHE A 141 -18.82 12.83 -13.81
CA PHE A 141 -17.38 12.50 -13.85
C PHE A 141 -17.15 11.19 -14.57
N ARG A 142 -16.08 11.10 -15.35
CA ARG A 142 -15.54 9.83 -15.81
C ARG A 142 -14.69 9.22 -14.68
N ILE A 143 -15.25 8.23 -13.98
CA ILE A 143 -14.53 7.55 -12.89
C ILE A 143 -13.38 6.75 -13.49
N LEU A 144 -12.17 6.97 -13.00
CA LEU A 144 -10.95 6.28 -13.43
C LEU A 144 -10.49 5.22 -12.44
N GLY A 145 -11.04 5.23 -11.23
CA GLY A 145 -10.68 4.29 -10.16
C GLY A 145 -11.34 4.70 -8.85
N HIS A 146 -11.14 3.87 -7.83
CA HIS A 146 -11.62 4.15 -6.48
C HIS A 146 -10.62 3.66 -5.45
N TRP A 147 -10.76 4.15 -4.24
CA TRP A 147 -10.02 3.70 -3.06
C TRP A 147 -11.02 3.23 -2.02
N LEU A 148 -10.88 1.99 -1.57
CA LEU A 148 -11.70 1.43 -0.50
C LEU A 148 -10.80 0.95 0.63
N GLU A 149 -10.95 1.56 1.79
CA GLU A 149 -10.32 1.14 3.03
C GLU A 149 -11.42 0.88 4.07
N VAL A 150 -11.36 -0.27 4.72
CA VAL A 150 -12.33 -0.68 5.72
C VAL A 150 -11.65 -0.72 7.08
N SER A 151 -12.30 -0.21 8.10
CA SER A 151 -11.82 -0.27 9.48
C SER A 151 -12.78 -1.05 10.37
N GLY A 152 -12.22 -1.78 11.35
CA GLY A 152 -13.03 -2.60 12.26
C GLY A 152 -12.20 -3.16 13.40
N LEU A 153 -12.69 -4.19 14.07
CA LEU A 153 -11.97 -4.94 15.10
C LEU A 153 -11.64 -6.34 14.59
N CYS A 154 -10.38 -6.75 14.68
CA CYS A 154 -9.99 -8.12 14.36
C CYS A 154 -10.53 -9.11 15.38
N GLN A 155 -10.54 -10.41 15.05
CA GLN A 155 -11.09 -11.46 15.89
C GLN A 155 -10.51 -11.47 17.31
N LEU A 156 -9.23 -11.21 17.47
CA LEU A 156 -8.59 -11.16 18.79
C LEU A 156 -9.11 -9.97 19.60
N CYS A 157 -9.18 -8.80 18.99
CA CYS A 157 -9.64 -7.58 19.64
C CYS A 157 -11.16 -7.57 19.94
N GLN A 158 -11.96 -8.36 19.24
CA GLN A 158 -13.37 -8.52 19.56
C GLN A 158 -13.59 -9.31 20.86
N ARG A 159 -12.66 -10.23 21.18
CA ARG A 159 -12.74 -11.09 22.38
C ARG A 159 -12.28 -10.39 23.66
N GLU A 160 -11.48 -9.34 23.52
CA GLU A 160 -11.03 -8.55 24.67
C GLU A 160 -12.07 -7.47 25.00
N PRO A 161 -12.56 -7.39 26.23
CA PRO A 161 -13.43 -6.30 26.64
C PRO A 161 -12.71 -4.97 26.43
N ALA A 162 -13.45 -3.94 26.00
CA ALA A 162 -12.91 -2.60 25.91
C ALA A 162 -12.36 -2.19 27.28
N VAL A 163 -11.07 -1.94 27.37
CA VAL A 163 -10.47 -1.32 28.57
C VAL A 163 -11.13 0.05 28.69
N SER A 164 -12.06 0.17 29.63
CA SER A 164 -12.64 1.46 29.96
C SER A 164 -11.52 2.33 30.53
N SER A 165 -11.06 3.27 29.72
CA SER A 165 -10.23 4.36 30.19
C SER A 165 -11.08 5.25 31.09
N SER A 166 -10.87 5.12 32.37
CA SER A 166 -11.35 6.08 33.38
C SER A 166 -10.48 7.32 33.38
#